data_0cc38c9ed29cf625c84ea61302c1e14a
#
_entry.id   0cc38c9ed29cf625c84ea61302c1e14a
#
_cell.length_a   1.000
_cell.length_b   1.000
_cell.length_c   1.000
_cell.angle_alpha   90.00
_cell.angle_beta   90.00
_cell.angle_gamma   90.00
#
_symmetry.space_group_name_H-M   'P 1'
#
loop_
_entity.id
_entity.type
_entity.pdbx_description
1 polymer ?
#
loop_
_entity_poly.entity_id
_entity_poly.type
_entity_poly.pdbx_seq_one_letter_code
_entity_poly.pdbx_strand_id
1 'polypeptide(L)'
;LLVISPGVPIDSPVVKAFEAAGVPVWGEVELAYAFDKGKVLAITGTNGKTTTTALVGQIVGAYHKDTFVVGNIGNPYTTEVLKSNKDSYTVAEISSFQLETIKEFHPAASAITNITEDHLNRHHTMEEYIRVKECITENQTMDDLCVMNYEDEILRPFGEKLMAEKKVQVMYFSSLRALKDGIYYQDGEIRIAKNGETELLSRTDDLKLLGLHNFE
;
A
#
# COMPACT_ATOMS: atom_id res chain seq x y z
N LEU A 1 -0.80 -4.07 26.58
CA LEU A 1 -1.08 -3.72 25.19
C LEU A 1 -2.52 -3.27 25.05
N LEU A 2 -2.76 -2.12 24.44
CA LEU A 2 -4.07 -1.67 23.96
C LEU A 2 -4.11 -1.91 22.45
N VAL A 3 -5.13 -2.61 21.94
CA VAL A 3 -5.38 -2.73 20.50
C VAL A 3 -6.62 -1.94 20.14
N ILE A 4 -6.52 -1.06 19.17
CA ILE A 4 -7.62 -0.18 18.74
C ILE A 4 -8.05 -0.48 17.31
N SER A 5 -9.35 -0.36 17.06
CA SER A 5 -9.90 -0.35 15.70
C SER A 5 -9.60 0.98 15.00
N PRO A 6 -9.52 1.01 13.67
CA PRO A 6 -9.20 2.23 12.90
C PRO A 6 -10.15 3.40 13.15
N GLY A 7 -11.41 3.10 13.54
CA GLY A 7 -12.40 4.11 13.90
C GLY A 7 -12.14 4.86 15.22
N VAL A 8 -11.24 4.35 16.07
CA VAL A 8 -10.88 5.00 17.33
C VAL A 8 -9.78 6.03 17.10
N PRO A 9 -10.02 7.33 17.39
CA PRO A 9 -8.99 8.35 17.23
C PRO A 9 -7.81 8.12 18.18
N ILE A 10 -6.59 8.23 17.65
CA ILE A 10 -5.34 8.09 18.43
C ILE A 10 -5.17 9.21 19.47
N ASP A 11 -5.82 10.35 19.28
CA ASP A 11 -5.85 11.49 20.18
C ASP A 11 -7.01 11.42 21.20
N SER A 12 -7.81 10.36 21.17
CA SER A 12 -8.92 10.18 22.12
C SER A 12 -8.42 10.10 23.57
N PRO A 13 -9.19 10.58 24.56
CA PRO A 13 -8.79 10.57 25.97
C PRO A 13 -8.41 9.17 26.48
N VAL A 14 -9.09 8.13 25.99
CA VAL A 14 -8.80 6.74 26.37
C VAL A 14 -7.43 6.32 25.88
N VAL A 15 -7.13 6.52 24.59
CA VAL A 15 -5.82 6.17 24.02
C VAL A 15 -4.72 6.93 24.73
N LYS A 16 -4.88 8.25 24.92
CA LYS A 16 -3.91 9.08 25.63
C LYS A 16 -3.67 8.65 27.09
N ALA A 17 -4.70 8.17 27.79
CA ALA A 17 -4.55 7.63 29.13
C ALA A 17 -3.68 6.36 29.17
N PHE A 18 -3.83 5.46 28.18
CA PHE A 18 -3.00 4.26 28.06
C PHE A 18 -1.55 4.60 27.69
N GLU A 19 -1.34 5.52 26.75
CA GLU A 19 -0.01 6.02 26.38
C GLU A 19 0.70 6.64 27.59
N ALA A 20 0.00 7.49 28.37
CA ALA A 20 0.54 8.12 29.57
C ALA A 20 0.89 7.09 30.67
N ALA A 21 0.21 5.95 30.68
CA ALA A 21 0.52 4.83 31.56
C ALA A 21 1.64 3.92 31.04
N GLY A 22 2.29 4.27 29.90
CA GLY A 22 3.33 3.47 29.29
C GLY A 22 2.85 2.18 28.63
N VAL A 23 1.55 2.06 28.35
CA VAL A 23 0.97 0.89 27.68
C VAL A 23 1.09 1.07 26.18
N PRO A 24 1.75 0.13 25.46
CA PRO A 24 1.82 0.18 24.01
C PRO A 24 0.43 0.19 23.37
N VAL A 25 0.25 1.02 22.33
CA VAL A 25 -0.97 1.12 21.53
C VAL A 25 -0.69 0.63 20.12
N TRP A 26 -1.42 -0.38 19.69
CA TRP A 26 -1.36 -0.97 18.37
C TRP A 26 -2.71 -0.86 17.66
N GLY A 27 -2.67 -0.76 16.35
CA GLY A 27 -3.85 -0.98 15.51
C GLY A 27 -4.01 -2.45 15.14
N GLU A 28 -5.11 -2.77 14.48
CA GLU A 28 -5.41 -4.13 14.01
C GLU A 28 -4.37 -4.65 13.01
N VAL A 29 -3.85 -3.77 12.15
CA VAL A 29 -2.83 -4.13 11.15
C VAL A 29 -1.52 -4.52 11.82
N GLU A 30 -1.08 -3.73 12.79
CA GLU A 30 0.13 -4.03 13.56
C GLU A 30 0.00 -5.35 14.32
N LEU A 31 -1.15 -5.55 14.97
CA LEU A 31 -1.42 -6.81 15.68
C LEU A 31 -1.40 -8.00 14.72
N ALA A 32 -2.07 -7.90 13.58
CA ALA A 32 -2.11 -8.98 12.59
C ALA A 32 -0.72 -9.27 12.03
N TYR A 33 0.02 -8.22 11.65
CA TYR A 33 1.36 -8.34 11.12
C TYR A 33 2.31 -9.07 12.08
N ALA A 34 2.21 -8.83 13.37
CA ALA A 34 3.03 -9.53 14.38
C ALA A 34 2.84 -11.08 14.38
N PHE A 35 1.77 -11.59 13.78
CA PHE A 35 1.50 -13.02 13.62
C PHE A 35 1.65 -13.50 12.16
N ASP A 36 1.83 -12.61 11.19
CA ASP A 36 2.00 -13.01 9.80
C ASP A 36 3.37 -13.67 9.59
N LYS A 37 3.34 -14.78 8.87
CA LYS A 37 4.53 -15.59 8.56
C LYS A 37 4.93 -15.50 7.08
N GLY A 38 4.06 -14.89 6.28
CA GLY A 38 4.23 -14.77 4.84
C GLY A 38 4.79 -13.41 4.40
N LYS A 39 4.63 -13.12 3.12
CA LYS A 39 4.96 -11.83 2.54
C LYS A 39 3.73 -10.95 2.45
N VAL A 40 3.86 -9.71 2.91
CA VAL A 40 2.77 -8.72 2.84
C VAL A 40 2.97 -7.82 1.62
N LEU A 41 1.92 -7.65 0.84
CA LEU A 41 1.81 -6.69 -0.26
C LEU A 41 0.73 -5.68 0.15
N ALA A 42 1.13 -4.44 0.45
CA ALA A 42 0.25 -3.45 1.06
C ALA A 42 -0.13 -2.33 0.08
N ILE A 43 -1.40 -2.03 -0.05
CA ILE A 43 -1.90 -1.01 -0.96
C ILE A 43 -2.60 0.10 -0.16
N THR A 44 -2.15 1.34 -0.35
CA THR A 44 -2.81 2.54 0.17
C THR A 44 -3.00 3.58 -0.93
N GLY A 45 -3.57 4.72 -0.59
CA GLY A 45 -3.87 5.84 -1.47
C GLY A 45 -5.21 6.48 -1.11
N THR A 46 -5.59 7.54 -1.79
CA THR A 46 -6.93 8.13 -1.61
C THR A 46 -7.96 7.32 -2.39
N ASN A 47 -7.74 7.10 -3.67
CA ASN A 47 -8.65 6.39 -4.57
C ASN A 47 -7.96 5.16 -5.19
N GLY A 48 -8.74 4.20 -5.70
CA GLY A 48 -8.24 3.03 -6.44
C GLY A 48 -7.75 1.87 -5.56
N LYS A 49 -7.60 2.03 -4.26
CA LYS A 49 -7.12 0.97 -3.34
C LYS A 49 -7.82 -0.37 -3.53
N THR A 50 -9.13 -0.37 -3.45
CA THR A 50 -9.97 -1.57 -3.52
C THR A 50 -9.79 -2.34 -4.81
N THR A 51 -9.86 -1.65 -5.95
CA THR A 51 -9.67 -2.25 -7.27
C THR A 51 -8.27 -2.84 -7.41
N THR A 52 -7.25 -2.06 -7.00
CA THR A 52 -5.85 -2.49 -7.06
C THR A 52 -5.61 -3.69 -6.15
N THR A 53 -6.11 -3.67 -4.91
CA THR A 53 -5.95 -4.78 -3.97
C THR A 53 -6.62 -6.06 -4.49
N ALA A 54 -7.84 -5.94 -5.03
CA ALA A 54 -8.55 -7.08 -5.61
C ALA A 54 -7.80 -7.67 -6.82
N LEU A 55 -7.30 -6.81 -7.72
CA LEU A 55 -6.56 -7.24 -8.90
C LEU A 55 -5.23 -7.90 -8.54
N VAL A 56 -4.45 -7.29 -7.63
CA VAL A 56 -3.21 -7.88 -7.13
C VAL A 56 -3.48 -9.22 -6.46
N GLY A 57 -4.56 -9.31 -5.66
CA GLY A 57 -4.97 -10.57 -5.04
C GLY A 57 -5.29 -11.67 -6.05
N GLN A 58 -5.97 -11.34 -7.14
CA GLN A 58 -6.25 -12.28 -8.23
C GLN A 58 -4.97 -12.73 -8.95
N ILE A 59 -4.10 -11.79 -9.29
CA ILE A 59 -2.84 -12.09 -9.98
C ILE A 59 -1.95 -12.97 -9.10
N VAL A 60 -1.73 -12.57 -7.86
CA VAL A 60 -0.89 -13.35 -6.93
C VAL A 60 -1.51 -14.72 -6.66
N GLY A 61 -2.83 -14.78 -6.44
CA GLY A 61 -3.56 -16.02 -6.20
C GLY A 61 -3.55 -17.01 -7.37
N ALA A 62 -3.33 -16.54 -8.61
CA ALA A 62 -3.14 -17.41 -9.77
C ALA A 62 -1.81 -18.20 -9.71
N TYR A 63 -0.81 -17.68 -9.02
CA TYR A 63 0.52 -18.29 -8.89
C TYR A 63 0.78 -18.91 -7.51
N HIS A 64 0.12 -18.39 -6.47
CA HIS A 64 0.33 -18.78 -5.07
C HIS A 64 -1.00 -19.13 -4.41
N LYS A 65 -1.17 -20.41 -4.03
CA LYS A 65 -2.44 -20.91 -3.46
C LYS A 65 -2.81 -20.23 -2.13
N ASP A 66 -1.81 -19.97 -1.30
CA ASP A 66 -2.00 -19.38 0.02
C ASP A 66 -1.91 -17.84 -0.09
N THR A 67 -2.86 -17.26 -0.83
CA THR A 67 -3.01 -15.82 -0.99
C THR A 67 -4.26 -15.34 -0.26
N PHE A 68 -4.09 -14.35 0.62
CA PHE A 68 -5.16 -13.77 1.43
C PHE A 68 -5.35 -12.31 1.04
N VAL A 69 -6.59 -11.92 0.72
CA VAL A 69 -6.97 -10.52 0.48
C VAL A 69 -7.66 -10.00 1.72
N VAL A 70 -7.09 -8.97 2.34
CA VAL A 70 -7.45 -8.54 3.70
C VAL A 70 -7.40 -7.02 3.88
N GLY A 71 -7.76 -6.55 5.06
CA GLY A 71 -7.58 -5.18 5.51
C GLY A 71 -8.85 -4.37 5.51
N ASN A 72 -8.81 -3.18 4.95
CA ASN A 72 -9.96 -2.26 4.90
C ASN A 72 -11.12 -2.81 4.04
N ILE A 73 -10.84 -3.81 3.22
CA ILE A 73 -11.81 -4.59 2.42
C ILE A 73 -11.61 -6.09 2.63
N GLY A 74 -12.59 -6.87 2.23
CA GLY A 74 -12.53 -8.34 2.29
C GLY A 74 -12.64 -8.85 3.72
N ASN A 75 -11.78 -9.80 4.05
CA ASN A 75 -11.74 -10.40 5.38
C ASN A 75 -10.85 -9.60 6.34
N PRO A 76 -11.18 -9.56 7.65
CA PRO A 76 -10.31 -8.93 8.63
C PRO A 76 -8.91 -9.59 8.62
N TYR A 77 -7.87 -8.78 8.58
CA TYR A 77 -6.49 -9.28 8.58
C TYR A 77 -6.20 -10.13 9.81
N THR A 78 -6.67 -9.71 10.97
CA THR A 78 -6.54 -10.44 12.25
C THR A 78 -7.15 -11.85 12.23
N THR A 79 -8.11 -12.12 11.36
CA THR A 79 -8.71 -13.44 11.20
C THR A 79 -7.92 -14.30 10.22
N GLU A 80 -7.58 -13.74 9.07
CA GLU A 80 -6.91 -14.49 8.00
C GLU A 80 -5.45 -14.81 8.34
N VAL A 81 -4.77 -13.95 9.08
CA VAL A 81 -3.37 -14.14 9.46
C VAL A 81 -3.11 -15.44 10.22
N LEU A 82 -4.10 -15.98 10.92
CA LEU A 82 -3.98 -17.26 11.63
C LEU A 82 -3.77 -18.46 10.69
N LYS A 83 -4.05 -18.29 9.40
CA LYS A 83 -3.85 -19.31 8.34
C LYS A 83 -2.51 -19.13 7.63
N SER A 84 -1.78 -18.03 7.90
CA SER A 84 -0.55 -17.69 7.18
C SER A 84 0.58 -18.67 7.50
N ASN A 85 1.41 -18.88 6.51
CA ASN A 85 2.63 -19.68 6.59
C ASN A 85 3.75 -18.97 5.81
N LYS A 86 4.99 -19.47 5.86
CA LYS A 86 6.16 -18.84 5.24
C LYS A 86 6.06 -18.66 3.71
N ASP A 87 5.19 -19.39 3.06
CA ASP A 87 5.02 -19.40 1.60
C ASP A 87 3.77 -18.60 1.18
N SER A 88 3.01 -18.07 2.15
CA SER A 88 1.79 -17.31 1.89
C SER A 88 2.06 -15.85 1.48
N TYR A 89 1.09 -15.27 0.79
CA TYR A 89 1.04 -13.86 0.44
C TYR A 89 -0.21 -13.21 1.02
N THR A 90 -0.03 -12.13 1.74
CA THR A 90 -1.12 -11.29 2.25
C THR A 90 -1.19 -10.01 1.44
N VAL A 91 -2.26 -9.85 0.66
CA VAL A 91 -2.54 -8.62 -0.12
C VAL A 91 -3.50 -7.77 0.70
N ALA A 92 -3.00 -6.68 1.24
CA ALA A 92 -3.70 -5.88 2.24
C ALA A 92 -4.07 -4.49 1.72
N GLU A 93 -5.36 -4.15 1.74
CA GLU A 93 -5.80 -2.76 1.61
C GLU A 93 -5.61 -2.05 2.93
N ILE A 94 -4.80 -1.00 2.96
CA ILE A 94 -4.48 -0.26 4.18
C ILE A 94 -4.98 1.18 4.07
N SER A 95 -5.88 1.55 4.98
CA SER A 95 -6.37 2.94 5.13
C SER A 95 -5.34 3.82 5.85
N SER A 96 -5.48 5.13 5.75
CA SER A 96 -4.67 6.07 6.54
C SER A 96 -4.85 5.87 8.05
N PHE A 97 -6.06 5.56 8.50
CA PHE A 97 -6.33 5.31 9.93
C PHE A 97 -5.60 4.08 10.47
N GLN A 98 -5.41 3.05 9.64
CA GLN A 98 -4.65 1.87 10.01
C GLN A 98 -3.14 2.15 10.04
N LEU A 99 -2.65 3.06 9.19
CA LEU A 99 -1.24 3.48 9.18
C LEU A 99 -0.85 4.35 10.37
N GLU A 100 -1.80 5.03 11.05
CA GLU A 100 -1.51 5.85 12.23
C GLU A 100 -0.84 5.07 13.38
N THR A 101 -1.01 3.76 13.42
CA THR A 101 -0.65 2.93 14.57
C THR A 101 0.32 1.79 14.24
N ILE A 102 0.94 1.83 13.07
CA ILE A 102 1.98 0.87 12.72
C ILE A 102 3.26 1.14 13.52
N LYS A 103 4.02 0.08 13.78
CA LYS A 103 5.33 0.11 14.46
C LYS A 103 6.35 -0.73 13.71
N GLU A 104 6.10 -2.03 13.61
CA GLU A 104 6.96 -3.01 12.95
C GLU A 104 6.39 -3.45 11.59
N PHE A 105 5.20 -2.96 11.21
CA PHE A 105 4.56 -3.32 9.94
C PHE A 105 5.50 -3.06 8.77
N HIS A 106 5.89 -4.13 8.07
CA HIS A 106 6.92 -4.12 7.05
C HIS A 106 6.46 -4.90 5.81
N PRO A 107 5.82 -4.26 4.84
CA PRO A 107 5.41 -4.94 3.61
C PRO A 107 6.62 -5.17 2.69
N ALA A 108 6.73 -6.39 2.12
CA ALA A 108 7.74 -6.73 1.12
C ALA A 108 7.53 -5.94 -0.20
N ALA A 109 6.29 -5.58 -0.49
CA ALA A 109 5.98 -4.58 -1.50
C ALA A 109 4.82 -3.70 -1.03
N SER A 110 4.90 -2.41 -1.35
CA SER A 110 3.83 -1.45 -1.10
C SER A 110 3.43 -0.71 -2.37
N ALA A 111 2.22 -0.16 -2.38
CA ALA A 111 1.78 0.76 -3.43
C ALA A 111 1.03 1.94 -2.81
N ILE A 112 1.30 3.14 -3.33
CA ILE A 112 0.52 4.35 -3.05
C ILE A 112 -0.07 4.82 -4.37
N THR A 113 -1.38 4.65 -4.53
CA THR A 113 -2.05 4.90 -5.83
C THR A 113 -2.11 6.38 -6.19
N ASN A 114 -2.51 7.22 -5.25
CA ASN A 114 -2.58 8.68 -5.36
C ASN A 114 -2.82 9.29 -3.99
N ILE A 115 -2.54 10.58 -3.84
CA ILE A 115 -2.86 11.36 -2.65
C ILE A 115 -3.61 12.63 -3.06
N THR A 116 -4.89 12.70 -2.73
CA THR A 116 -5.74 13.87 -2.88
C THR A 116 -6.44 14.17 -1.55
N GLU A 117 -6.97 15.37 -1.39
CA GLU A 117 -7.62 15.79 -0.14
C GLU A 117 -8.75 14.81 0.26
N ASP A 118 -8.62 14.25 1.46
CA ASP A 118 -9.62 13.39 2.08
C ASP A 118 -9.38 13.29 3.61
N HIS A 119 -10.40 12.94 4.36
CA HIS A 119 -10.32 12.65 5.79
C HIS A 119 -9.66 13.74 6.67
N LEU A 120 -9.71 15.02 6.29
CA LEU A 120 -9.14 16.12 7.07
C LEU A 120 -9.86 16.34 8.42
N ASN A 121 -11.08 15.85 8.56
CA ASN A 121 -11.76 15.79 9.85
C ASN A 121 -11.07 14.85 10.87
N ARG A 122 -10.21 13.93 10.40
CA ARG A 122 -9.42 13.02 11.24
C ARG A 122 -7.96 13.46 11.32
N HIS A 123 -7.35 13.76 10.18
CA HIS A 123 -5.92 14.09 10.10
C HIS A 123 -5.61 15.57 10.32
N HIS A 124 -6.64 16.43 10.38
CA HIS A 124 -6.61 17.87 10.61
C HIS A 124 -5.96 18.67 9.50
N THR A 125 -4.83 18.22 8.92
CA THR A 125 -4.14 18.91 7.81
C THR A 125 -3.78 17.94 6.68
N MET A 126 -3.56 18.50 5.49
CA MET A 126 -3.13 17.70 4.34
C MET A 126 -1.71 17.13 4.55
N GLU A 127 -0.84 17.90 5.20
CA GLU A 127 0.52 17.47 5.53
C GLU A 127 0.52 16.22 6.42
N GLU A 128 -0.35 16.17 7.42
CA GLU A 128 -0.47 15.01 8.29
C GLU A 128 -1.06 13.81 7.54
N TYR A 129 -2.06 14.04 6.68
CA TYR A 129 -2.62 12.97 5.84
C TYR A 129 -1.58 12.35 4.90
N ILE A 130 -0.76 13.20 4.25
CA ILE A 130 0.37 12.78 3.42
C ILE A 130 1.34 11.95 4.25
N ARG A 131 1.83 12.50 5.36
CA ARG A 131 2.79 11.84 6.26
C ARG A 131 2.31 10.46 6.68
N VAL A 132 1.05 10.34 7.07
CA VAL A 132 0.47 9.06 7.50
C VAL A 132 0.45 8.03 6.36
N LYS A 133 0.13 8.44 5.13
CA LYS A 133 0.18 7.50 3.99
C LYS A 133 1.60 7.09 3.62
N GLU A 134 2.56 8.00 3.72
CA GLU A 134 3.98 7.73 3.50
C GLU A 134 4.54 6.73 4.50
N CYS A 135 3.96 6.62 5.72
CA CYS A 135 4.36 5.64 6.73
C CYS A 135 4.28 4.18 6.25
N ILE A 136 3.57 3.87 5.17
CA ILE A 136 3.56 2.51 4.59
C ILE A 136 4.98 2.04 4.23
N THR A 137 5.91 2.97 3.98
CA THR A 137 7.32 2.69 3.66
C THR A 137 8.24 2.74 4.87
N GLU A 138 7.73 3.02 6.07
CA GLU A 138 8.53 3.35 7.27
C GLU A 138 9.58 2.28 7.59
N ASN A 139 9.19 1.02 7.56
CA ASN A 139 10.06 -0.11 7.88
C ASN A 139 10.63 -0.81 6.64
N GLN A 140 10.28 -0.37 5.42
CA GLN A 140 10.83 -0.94 4.19
C GLN A 140 12.32 -0.63 4.04
N THR A 141 13.00 -1.50 3.31
CA THR A 141 14.44 -1.47 3.04
C THR A 141 14.71 -1.60 1.54
N MET A 142 15.98 -1.59 1.14
CA MET A 142 16.38 -1.81 -0.26
C MET A 142 16.05 -3.21 -0.81
N ASP A 143 15.64 -4.14 0.06
CA ASP A 143 15.16 -5.47 -0.37
C ASP A 143 13.66 -5.45 -0.76
N ASP A 144 12.99 -4.35 -0.47
CA ASP A 144 11.56 -4.17 -0.68
C ASP A 144 11.27 -3.21 -1.85
N LEU A 145 10.00 -3.21 -2.30
CA LEU A 145 9.54 -2.38 -3.42
C LEU A 145 8.41 -1.44 -2.98
N CYS A 146 8.48 -0.17 -3.39
CA CYS A 146 7.34 0.73 -3.33
C CYS A 146 6.93 1.18 -4.74
N VAL A 147 5.66 0.99 -5.09
CA VAL A 147 5.08 1.38 -6.39
C VAL A 147 4.30 2.68 -6.22
N MET A 148 4.56 3.67 -7.08
CA MET A 148 3.97 5.00 -6.97
C MET A 148 3.53 5.57 -8.31
N ASN A 149 2.49 6.39 -8.28
CA ASN A 149 2.04 7.15 -9.44
C ASN A 149 3.02 8.29 -9.76
N TYR A 150 3.63 8.25 -10.94
CA TYR A 150 4.55 9.30 -11.41
C TYR A 150 3.87 10.65 -11.65
N GLU A 151 2.59 10.63 -11.98
CA GLU A 151 1.81 11.83 -12.28
C GLU A 151 1.32 12.57 -11.02
N ASP A 152 1.37 11.91 -9.87
CA ASP A 152 1.00 12.52 -8.60
C ASP A 152 2.11 13.46 -8.11
N GLU A 153 1.76 14.73 -7.92
CA GLU A 153 2.70 15.80 -7.56
C GLU A 153 3.30 15.63 -6.15
N ILE A 154 2.65 14.84 -5.31
CA ILE A 154 3.09 14.50 -3.94
C ILE A 154 3.97 13.26 -3.98
N LEU A 155 3.53 12.20 -4.68
CA LEU A 155 4.22 10.92 -4.68
C LEU A 155 5.52 10.92 -5.46
N ARG A 156 5.60 11.67 -6.57
CA ARG A 156 6.84 11.71 -7.36
C ARG A 156 8.03 12.25 -6.56
N PRO A 157 7.98 13.44 -5.93
CA PRO A 157 9.09 13.93 -5.11
C PRO A 157 9.36 13.03 -3.89
N PHE A 158 8.34 12.41 -3.31
CA PHE A 158 8.52 11.45 -2.21
C PHE A 158 9.32 10.24 -2.67
N GLY A 159 8.98 9.62 -3.82
CA GLY A 159 9.74 8.50 -4.36
C GLY A 159 11.17 8.88 -4.75
N GLU A 160 11.40 10.09 -5.32
CA GLU A 160 12.73 10.60 -5.62
C GLU A 160 13.58 10.73 -4.34
N LYS A 161 12.98 11.19 -3.23
CA LYS A 161 13.62 11.25 -1.92
C LYS A 161 14.00 9.85 -1.42
N LEU A 162 13.08 8.89 -1.45
CA LEU A 162 13.34 7.50 -1.01
C LEU A 162 14.48 6.85 -1.81
N MET A 163 14.54 7.08 -3.13
CA MET A 163 15.63 6.59 -3.98
C MET A 163 16.97 7.25 -3.63
N ALA A 164 16.98 8.56 -3.41
CA ALA A 164 18.19 9.30 -3.04
C ALA A 164 18.75 8.84 -1.68
N GLU A 165 17.88 8.56 -0.74
CA GLU A 165 18.22 8.05 0.59
C GLU A 165 18.54 6.54 0.60
N LYS A 166 18.32 5.83 -0.52
CA LYS A 166 18.42 4.37 -0.63
C LYS A 166 17.58 3.66 0.45
N LYS A 167 16.39 4.18 0.68
CA LYS A 167 15.48 3.66 1.72
C LYS A 167 14.77 2.39 1.26
N VAL A 168 14.25 2.41 0.03
CA VAL A 168 13.47 1.33 -0.59
C VAL A 168 13.65 1.41 -2.12
N GLN A 169 13.44 0.31 -2.83
CA GLN A 169 13.35 0.35 -4.28
C GLN A 169 12.03 1.01 -4.70
N VAL A 170 12.09 2.00 -5.57
CA VAL A 170 10.88 2.68 -6.08
C VAL A 170 10.65 2.31 -7.54
N MET A 171 9.42 1.94 -7.87
CA MET A 171 8.95 1.77 -9.24
C MET A 171 7.79 2.72 -9.50
N TYR A 172 7.90 3.52 -10.54
CA TYR A 172 6.81 4.39 -10.94
C TYR A 172 5.90 3.72 -11.96
N PHE A 173 4.63 4.11 -11.94
CA PHE A 173 3.71 3.85 -13.05
C PHE A 173 3.13 5.16 -13.59
N SER A 174 2.74 5.17 -14.87
CA SER A 174 2.08 6.31 -15.52
C SER A 174 1.08 5.84 -16.56
N SER A 175 -0.10 6.45 -16.58
CA SER A 175 -1.09 6.31 -17.64
C SER A 175 -0.98 7.39 -18.72
N LEU A 176 -0.17 8.44 -18.50
CA LEU A 176 -0.14 9.63 -19.35
C LEU A 176 1.10 9.73 -20.24
N ARG A 177 2.16 8.99 -19.93
CA ARG A 177 3.42 9.07 -20.68
C ARG A 177 4.28 7.82 -20.54
N ALA A 178 5.11 7.59 -21.54
CA ALA A 178 6.17 6.60 -21.45
C ALA A 178 7.23 6.99 -20.39
N LEU A 179 7.61 6.05 -19.57
CA LEU A 179 8.66 6.18 -18.56
C LEU A 179 9.97 5.56 -19.07
N LYS A 180 11.12 6.07 -18.62
CA LYS A 180 12.42 5.46 -18.88
C LYS A 180 12.68 4.24 -18.01
N ASP A 181 12.16 4.29 -16.78
CA ASP A 181 12.17 3.21 -15.80
C ASP A 181 10.80 3.20 -15.11
N GLY A 182 10.11 2.06 -15.15
CA GLY A 182 8.78 1.91 -14.57
C GLY A 182 7.77 1.25 -15.50
N ILE A 183 6.51 1.28 -15.12
CA ILE A 183 5.39 0.72 -15.89
C ILE A 183 4.58 1.86 -16.47
N TYR A 184 4.18 1.76 -17.74
CA TYR A 184 3.35 2.78 -18.36
C TYR A 184 2.36 2.22 -19.37
N TYR A 185 1.29 2.97 -19.57
CA TYR A 185 0.31 2.75 -20.61
C TYR A 185 0.64 3.61 -21.83
N GLN A 186 0.59 3.03 -23.01
CA GLN A 186 0.70 3.74 -24.28
C GLN A 186 0.01 2.98 -25.39
N ASP A 187 -0.86 3.66 -26.16
CA ASP A 187 -1.48 3.14 -27.39
C ASP A 187 -2.15 1.75 -27.24
N GLY A 188 -2.85 1.53 -26.13
CA GLY A 188 -3.52 0.24 -25.84
C GLY A 188 -2.60 -0.83 -25.28
N GLU A 189 -1.37 -0.50 -24.94
CA GLU A 189 -0.39 -1.43 -24.40
C GLU A 189 0.11 -1.00 -23.01
N ILE A 190 0.23 -1.96 -22.10
CA ILE A 190 0.91 -1.80 -20.82
C ILE A 190 2.32 -2.32 -20.99
N ARG A 191 3.30 -1.46 -20.75
CA ARG A 191 4.71 -1.73 -20.96
C ARG A 191 5.51 -1.53 -19.68
N ILE A 192 6.58 -2.30 -19.52
CA ILE A 192 7.61 -2.05 -18.51
C ILE A 192 8.87 -1.57 -19.22
N ALA A 193 9.46 -0.50 -18.70
CA ALA A 193 10.77 -0.02 -19.11
C ALA A 193 11.77 -0.21 -17.98
N LYS A 194 12.98 -0.63 -18.34
CA LYS A 194 14.10 -0.77 -17.41
C LYS A 194 15.41 -0.51 -18.13
N ASN A 195 16.20 0.45 -17.66
CA ASN A 195 17.48 0.84 -18.26
C ASN A 195 17.38 1.20 -19.75
N GLY A 196 16.25 1.75 -20.20
CA GLY A 196 16.00 2.12 -21.59
C GLY A 196 15.54 0.98 -22.51
N GLU A 197 15.46 -0.25 -22.01
CA GLU A 197 14.80 -1.36 -22.70
C GLU A 197 13.32 -1.40 -22.32
N THR A 198 12.48 -1.78 -23.26
CA THR A 198 11.02 -1.79 -23.07
C THR A 198 10.44 -3.14 -23.44
N GLU A 199 9.60 -3.70 -22.57
CA GLU A 199 8.89 -4.96 -22.79
C GLU A 199 7.38 -4.75 -22.72
N LEU A 200 6.64 -5.45 -23.58
CA LEU A 200 5.17 -5.49 -23.52
C LEU A 200 4.75 -6.45 -22.41
N LEU A 201 3.98 -5.93 -21.45
CA LEU A 201 3.40 -6.76 -20.38
C LEU A 201 2.01 -7.28 -20.76
N SER A 202 1.15 -6.42 -21.31
CA SER A 202 -0.22 -6.78 -21.68
C SER A 202 -0.79 -5.77 -22.66
N ARG A 203 -1.86 -6.16 -23.36
CA ARG A 203 -2.71 -5.25 -24.14
C ARG A 203 -4.01 -5.00 -23.38
N THR A 204 -4.52 -3.78 -23.45
CA THR A 204 -5.77 -3.44 -22.76
C THR A 204 -6.96 -4.23 -23.29
N ASP A 205 -6.96 -4.64 -24.56
CA ASP A 205 -8.00 -5.48 -25.16
C ASP A 205 -8.06 -6.89 -24.55
N ASP A 206 -6.96 -7.35 -23.94
CA ASP A 206 -6.86 -8.64 -23.26
C ASP A 206 -7.35 -8.57 -21.80
N LEU A 207 -7.53 -7.35 -21.27
CA LEU A 207 -7.95 -7.13 -19.88
C LEU A 207 -9.48 -7.13 -19.77
N LYS A 208 -9.98 -7.81 -18.77
CA LYS A 208 -11.42 -7.85 -18.46
C LYS A 208 -11.85 -6.76 -17.48
N LEU A 209 -11.11 -5.65 -17.42
CA LEU A 209 -11.43 -4.50 -16.59
C LEU A 209 -12.42 -3.58 -17.32
N LEU A 210 -13.45 -3.13 -16.61
CA LEU A 210 -14.46 -2.21 -17.15
C LEU A 210 -14.16 -0.78 -16.68
N GLY A 211 -14.17 0.16 -17.63
CA GLY A 211 -14.04 1.60 -17.39
C GLY A 211 -12.58 2.11 -17.53
N LEU A 212 -12.45 3.29 -18.15
CA LEU A 212 -11.17 3.93 -18.43
C LEU A 212 -10.37 4.23 -17.13
N HIS A 213 -11.07 4.61 -16.05
CA HIS A 213 -10.46 4.89 -14.75
C HIS A 213 -9.74 3.70 -14.10
N ASN A 214 -9.87 2.48 -14.62
CA ASN A 214 -9.11 1.31 -14.16
C ASN A 214 -7.78 1.14 -14.91
N PHE A 215 -7.47 2.02 -15.86
CA PHE A 215 -6.20 2.07 -16.59
C PHE A 215 -5.37 3.30 -16.21
N GLU A 216 -5.92 4.16 -15.35
CA GLU A 216 -5.26 5.33 -14.77
C GLU A 216 -4.72 4.99 -13.38
#